data_af16d43845d8e2df8c7198d6705dd105
#
_entry.id   af16d43845d8e2df8c7198d6705dd105
#
_cell.length_a   1.000
_cell.length_b   1.000
_cell.length_c   1.000
_cell.angle_alpha   90.00
_cell.angle_beta   90.00
_cell.angle_gamma   90.00
#
_symmetry.space_group_name_H-M   'P 1'
#
loop_
_entity.id
_entity.type
_entity.pdbx_description
1 polymer ?
#
loop_
_entity_poly.entity_id
_entity_poly.type
_entity_poly.pdbx_seq_one_letter_code
_entity_poly.pdbx_strand_id
1 'polypeptide(L)'
;MKDGLYAKFNTTKGEIIVALEYKKTPGTVGNFVSLAEGNLENEIKPQGTPYYNGLKFHRVIPDFMIQGGCPKGTGSGGPGYQFDDEFHPDLKHNAPGILSMANAGPGTNGSQFFITHIATPWLDNKHTVFGKVIEGQDIVDAIVQNDSLVSLEIIRVGKEAEA
;
A
#
# COMPACT_ATOMS: atom_id res chain seq x y z
N MET A 1 19.19 0.09 -7.08
CA MET A 1 18.09 1.06 -6.75
C MET A 1 18.71 2.36 -6.26
N LYS A 2 18.08 3.46 -6.59
CA LYS A 2 18.46 4.76 -6.03
C LYS A 2 18.18 4.78 -4.53
N ASP A 3 18.84 5.71 -3.82
CA ASP A 3 18.54 5.92 -2.41
C ASP A 3 17.04 6.19 -2.23
N GLY A 4 16.44 5.54 -1.25
CA GLY A 4 15.02 5.66 -0.99
C GLY A 4 14.48 4.55 -0.13
N LEU A 5 13.17 4.57 0.03
CA LEU A 5 12.42 3.58 0.79
C LEU A 5 11.52 2.82 -0.19
N TYR A 6 11.57 1.50 -0.13
CA TYR A 6 10.84 0.66 -1.07
C TYR A 6 10.05 -0.42 -0.34
N ALA A 7 8.94 -0.82 -0.93
CA ALA A 7 8.16 -1.96 -0.50
C ALA A 7 8.23 -3.06 -1.56
N LYS A 8 8.62 -4.26 -1.18
CA LYS A 8 8.63 -5.42 -2.05
C LYS A 8 7.45 -6.32 -1.69
N PHE A 9 6.50 -6.39 -2.58
CA PHE A 9 5.31 -7.22 -2.43
C PHE A 9 5.59 -8.59 -3.07
N ASN A 10 5.73 -9.61 -2.25
CA ASN A 10 5.88 -10.99 -2.73
C ASN A 10 4.50 -11.60 -2.83
N THR A 11 3.98 -11.74 -4.05
CA THR A 11 2.62 -12.21 -4.28
C THR A 11 2.62 -13.60 -4.92
N THR A 12 1.46 -14.23 -4.97
CA THR A 12 1.28 -15.52 -5.65
C THR A 12 1.52 -15.46 -7.16
N LYS A 13 1.56 -14.26 -7.75
CA LYS A 13 1.87 -14.07 -9.18
C LYS A 13 3.31 -13.61 -9.44
N GLY A 14 4.03 -13.15 -8.42
CA GLY A 14 5.39 -12.66 -8.55
C GLY A 14 5.67 -11.46 -7.67
N GLU A 15 6.76 -10.77 -7.92
CA GLU A 15 7.23 -9.65 -7.12
C GLU A 15 6.83 -8.31 -7.72
N ILE A 16 6.43 -7.38 -6.84
CA ILE A 16 6.14 -5.99 -7.20
C ILE A 16 6.99 -5.12 -6.29
N ILE A 17 7.76 -4.18 -6.86
CA ILE A 17 8.57 -3.23 -6.09
C ILE A 17 8.00 -1.83 -6.25
N VAL A 18 7.74 -1.18 -5.14
CA VAL A 18 7.12 0.14 -5.07
C VAL A 18 8.06 1.11 -4.35
N ALA A 19 8.31 2.27 -4.95
CA ALA A 19 9.00 3.36 -4.27
C ALA A 19 8.01 4.10 -3.38
N LEU A 20 8.34 4.27 -2.09
CA LEU A 20 7.48 4.91 -1.12
C LEU A 20 7.84 6.40 -0.96
N GLU A 21 6.83 7.26 -0.87
CA GLU A 21 6.98 8.72 -0.81
C GLU A 21 7.13 9.21 0.64
N TYR A 22 8.17 8.73 1.31
CA TYR A 22 8.37 9.00 2.74
C TYR A 22 8.65 10.48 3.07
N LYS A 23 9.11 11.27 2.08
CA LYS A 23 9.34 12.71 2.27
C LYS A 23 8.07 13.53 2.11
N LYS A 24 7.17 13.13 1.20
CA LYS A 24 5.95 13.90 0.86
C LYS A 24 4.75 13.42 1.67
N THR A 25 4.69 12.14 2.06
CA THR A 25 3.61 11.59 2.87
C THR A 25 4.18 10.76 4.03
N PRO A 26 4.93 11.40 4.95
CA PRO A 26 5.63 10.66 6.01
C PRO A 26 4.71 9.92 6.98
N GLY A 27 3.55 10.48 7.31
CA GLY A 27 2.60 9.84 8.21
C GLY A 27 1.99 8.57 7.62
N THR A 28 1.56 8.65 6.36
CA THR A 28 0.96 7.51 5.65
C THR A 28 2.01 6.42 5.42
N VAL A 29 3.19 6.78 4.95
CA VAL A 29 4.29 5.83 4.75
C VAL A 29 4.72 5.23 6.09
N GLY A 30 4.80 6.04 7.14
CA GLY A 30 5.15 5.56 8.48
C GLY A 30 4.17 4.51 9.00
N ASN A 31 2.87 4.73 8.82
CA ASN A 31 1.84 3.76 9.17
C ASN A 31 2.01 2.45 8.39
N PHE A 32 2.16 2.55 7.07
CA PHE A 32 2.31 1.40 6.19
C PHE A 32 3.55 0.57 6.55
N VAL A 33 4.69 1.23 6.67
CA VAL A 33 5.97 0.57 7.01
C VAL A 33 5.90 -0.08 8.39
N SER A 34 5.36 0.64 9.37
CA SER A 34 5.28 0.12 10.75
C SER A 34 4.37 -1.10 10.84
N LEU A 35 3.25 -1.11 10.13
CA LEU A 35 2.38 -2.29 10.05
C LEU A 35 3.10 -3.44 9.33
N ALA A 36 3.76 -3.14 8.20
CA ALA A 36 4.46 -4.15 7.42
C ALA A 36 5.57 -4.84 8.22
N GLU A 37 6.27 -4.10 9.06
CA GLU A 37 7.35 -4.62 9.89
C GLU A 37 6.87 -5.18 11.24
N GLY A 38 5.60 -4.98 11.57
CA GLY A 38 5.05 -5.45 12.84
C GLY A 38 5.41 -4.59 14.04
N ASN A 39 5.78 -3.33 13.80
CA ASN A 39 6.25 -2.42 14.85
C ASN A 39 5.16 -1.51 15.40
N LEU A 40 3.98 -1.52 14.81
CA LEU A 40 2.87 -0.66 15.22
C LEU A 40 1.80 -1.48 15.93
N GLU A 41 1.43 -1.04 17.14
CA GLU A 41 0.35 -1.66 17.90
C GLU A 41 -0.97 -1.53 17.15
N ASN A 42 -1.71 -2.64 17.07
CA ASN A 42 -3.00 -2.69 16.41
C ASN A 42 -3.85 -3.81 17.04
N GLU A 43 -5.14 -3.83 16.72
CA GLU A 43 -6.09 -4.78 17.29
C GLU A 43 -6.04 -6.17 16.68
N ILE A 44 -5.36 -6.34 15.53
CA ILE A 44 -5.45 -7.58 14.72
C ILE A 44 -4.26 -8.50 14.96
N LYS A 45 -3.04 -7.95 14.95
CA LYS A 45 -1.81 -8.73 15.05
C LYS A 45 -1.03 -8.34 16.29
N PRO A 46 -0.41 -9.31 16.99
CA PRO A 46 0.50 -8.99 18.09
C PRO A 46 1.67 -8.15 17.61
N GLN A 47 2.18 -7.29 18.47
CA GLN A 47 3.39 -6.52 18.18
C GLN A 47 4.53 -7.48 17.83
N GLY A 48 5.31 -7.13 16.81
CA GLY A 48 6.37 -7.99 16.27
C GLY A 48 5.91 -8.90 15.14
N THR A 49 4.60 -8.93 14.82
CA THR A 49 4.05 -9.74 13.74
C THR A 49 3.76 -8.85 12.53
N PRO A 50 4.39 -9.11 11.35
CA PRO A 50 4.09 -8.35 10.13
C PRO A 50 2.60 -8.42 9.79
N TYR A 51 1.98 -7.26 9.65
CA TYR A 51 0.53 -7.14 9.50
C TYR A 51 0.03 -7.67 8.16
N TYR A 52 0.75 -7.35 7.08
CA TYR A 52 0.27 -7.63 5.72
C TYR A 52 0.55 -9.04 5.21
N ASN A 53 1.42 -9.79 5.86
CA ASN A 53 1.78 -11.12 5.38
C ASN A 53 0.59 -12.06 5.39
N GLY A 54 0.35 -12.72 4.27
CA GLY A 54 -0.74 -13.69 4.11
C GLY A 54 -2.10 -13.08 3.79
N LEU A 55 -2.22 -11.76 3.69
CA LEU A 55 -3.49 -11.13 3.35
C LEU A 55 -3.78 -11.25 1.86
N LYS A 56 -5.06 -11.24 1.51
CA LYS A 56 -5.50 -11.38 0.12
C LYS A 56 -5.74 -10.05 -0.54
N PHE A 57 -5.57 -10.01 -1.87
CA PHE A 57 -6.14 -8.95 -2.69
C PHE A 57 -7.63 -9.25 -2.85
N HIS A 58 -8.43 -8.77 -1.92
CA HIS A 58 -9.84 -9.14 -1.80
C HIS A 58 -10.75 -8.45 -2.83
N ARG A 59 -10.25 -7.41 -3.50
CA ARG A 59 -11.00 -6.68 -4.52
C ARG A 59 -10.08 -6.36 -5.68
N VAL A 60 -10.36 -6.95 -6.84
CA VAL A 60 -9.60 -6.70 -8.06
C VAL A 60 -10.58 -6.35 -9.16
N ILE A 61 -10.43 -5.16 -9.72
CA ILE A 61 -11.27 -4.69 -10.84
C ILE A 61 -10.34 -4.52 -12.03
N PRO A 62 -10.45 -5.37 -13.08
CA PRO A 62 -9.62 -5.25 -14.27
C PRO A 62 -9.70 -3.85 -14.88
N ASP A 63 -8.56 -3.37 -15.38
CA ASP A 63 -8.42 -2.04 -15.97
C ASP A 63 -8.74 -0.90 -15.00
N PHE A 64 -8.64 -1.16 -13.70
CA PHE A 64 -8.81 -0.16 -12.66
C PHE A 64 -7.75 -0.30 -11.56
N MET A 65 -7.86 -1.29 -10.68
CA MET A 65 -6.92 -1.43 -9.55
C MET A 65 -6.98 -2.81 -8.90
N ILE A 66 -5.96 -3.10 -8.08
CA ILE A 66 -5.97 -4.21 -7.12
C ILE A 66 -5.97 -3.62 -5.71
N GLN A 67 -6.78 -4.17 -4.82
CA GLN A 67 -6.93 -3.68 -3.44
C GLN A 67 -6.69 -4.80 -2.45
N GLY A 68 -5.90 -4.51 -1.41
CA GLY A 68 -5.58 -5.46 -0.35
C GLY A 68 -5.38 -4.76 0.99
N GLY A 69 -4.83 -5.50 1.95
CA GLY A 69 -4.53 -4.95 3.28
C GLY A 69 -5.68 -5.06 4.27
N CYS A 70 -6.76 -5.75 3.94
CA CYS A 70 -7.85 -6.01 4.86
C CYS A 70 -7.60 -7.33 5.60
N PRO A 71 -7.44 -7.31 6.93
CA PRO A 71 -7.16 -8.55 7.68
C PRO A 71 -8.29 -9.58 7.63
N LYS A 72 -9.51 -9.15 7.37
CA LYS A 72 -10.68 -10.04 7.20
C LYS A 72 -10.86 -10.53 5.77
N GLY A 73 -10.17 -9.92 4.81
CA GLY A 73 -10.32 -10.26 3.40
C GLY A 73 -11.67 -9.90 2.79
N THR A 74 -12.41 -8.97 3.40
CA THR A 74 -13.77 -8.61 3.00
C THR A 74 -13.93 -7.14 2.63
N GLY A 75 -12.92 -6.32 2.92
CA GLY A 75 -12.99 -4.86 2.74
C GLY A 75 -13.50 -4.13 3.97
N SER A 76 -13.99 -4.84 4.98
CA SER A 76 -14.56 -4.25 6.19
C SER A 76 -13.59 -4.22 7.38
N GLY A 77 -12.43 -4.86 7.26
CA GLY A 77 -11.45 -4.96 8.34
C GLY A 77 -10.39 -3.86 8.27
N GLY A 78 -9.74 -3.61 9.40
CA GLY A 78 -8.65 -2.66 9.52
C GLY A 78 -7.90 -2.87 10.83
N PRO A 79 -6.92 -2.00 11.13
CA PRO A 79 -6.04 -2.17 12.30
C PRO A 79 -6.67 -1.74 13.62
N GLY A 80 -7.91 -1.27 13.62
CA GLY A 80 -8.60 -0.81 14.83
C GLY A 80 -8.48 0.68 15.07
N TYR A 81 -7.89 1.42 14.16
CA TYR A 81 -7.78 2.88 14.21
C TYR A 81 -7.93 3.46 12.80
N GLN A 82 -8.15 4.76 12.74
CA GLN A 82 -8.20 5.51 11.48
C GLN A 82 -7.30 6.74 11.60
N PHE A 83 -6.79 7.22 10.48
CA PHE A 83 -5.97 8.43 10.45
C PHE A 83 -6.32 9.32 9.25
N ASP A 84 -5.91 10.58 9.33
CA ASP A 84 -6.27 11.60 8.37
C ASP A 84 -5.60 11.40 7.02
N ASP A 85 -6.23 11.96 5.98
CA ASP A 85 -5.66 12.03 4.65
C ASP A 85 -4.41 12.91 4.64
N GLU A 86 -3.49 12.59 3.74
CA GLU A 86 -2.22 13.29 3.61
C GLU A 86 -1.98 13.57 2.13
N PHE A 87 -2.77 14.50 1.56
CA PHE A 87 -2.65 14.85 0.15
C PHE A 87 -1.43 15.72 -0.11
N HIS A 88 -0.76 15.49 -1.23
CA HIS A 88 0.36 16.30 -1.68
C HIS A 88 0.13 16.70 -3.13
N PRO A 89 0.34 17.99 -3.50
CA PRO A 89 0.04 18.45 -4.86
C PRO A 89 0.85 17.77 -5.95
N ASP A 90 2.01 17.21 -5.62
CA ASP A 90 2.86 16.51 -6.58
C ASP A 90 2.48 15.02 -6.73
N LEU A 91 1.59 14.53 -5.89
CA LEU A 91 1.21 13.11 -5.88
C LEU A 91 -0.22 12.94 -6.37
N LYS A 92 -0.36 12.40 -7.58
CA LYS A 92 -1.63 12.23 -8.27
C LYS A 92 -1.78 10.81 -8.79
N HIS A 93 -3.02 10.40 -9.03
CA HIS A 93 -3.35 9.13 -9.66
C HIS A 93 -3.24 9.27 -11.19
N ASN A 94 -2.07 9.62 -11.68
CA ASN A 94 -1.85 10.04 -13.07
C ASN A 94 -1.18 9.00 -13.96
N ALA A 95 -1.04 7.76 -13.47
CA ALA A 95 -0.35 6.70 -14.20
C ALA A 95 -0.77 5.33 -13.68
N PRO A 96 -0.44 4.25 -14.41
CA PRO A 96 -0.49 2.90 -13.84
C PRO A 96 0.50 2.76 -12.69
N GLY A 97 0.20 1.89 -11.73
CA GLY A 97 1.13 1.56 -10.65
C GLY A 97 1.19 2.57 -9.51
N ILE A 98 0.16 3.35 -9.31
CA ILE A 98 0.08 4.28 -8.18
C ILE A 98 -0.42 3.51 -6.95
N LEU A 99 0.35 3.57 -5.86
CA LEU A 99 -0.02 3.01 -4.57
C LEU A 99 -0.70 4.09 -3.74
N SER A 100 -1.93 3.84 -3.34
CA SER A 100 -2.79 4.81 -2.66
C SER A 100 -3.60 4.13 -1.55
N MET A 101 -4.06 4.91 -0.57
CA MET A 101 -4.86 4.38 0.54
C MET A 101 -6.32 4.22 0.15
N ALA A 102 -6.87 3.04 0.37
CA ALA A 102 -8.31 2.82 0.33
C ALA A 102 -8.94 3.45 1.58
N ASN A 103 -10.14 3.98 1.45
CA ASN A 103 -10.87 4.58 2.57
C ASN A 103 -12.38 4.51 2.34
N ALA A 104 -13.14 4.85 3.37
CA ALA A 104 -14.61 4.91 3.36
C ALA A 104 -15.10 6.35 3.46
N GLY A 105 -14.30 7.32 3.05
CA GLY A 105 -14.56 8.75 3.13
C GLY A 105 -13.39 9.50 3.76
N PRO A 106 -13.50 10.82 3.95
CA PRO A 106 -12.42 11.63 4.51
C PRO A 106 -11.96 11.14 5.89
N GLY A 107 -10.64 11.05 6.07
CA GLY A 107 -10.05 10.73 7.37
C GLY A 107 -10.28 9.31 7.87
N THR A 108 -10.54 8.35 6.97
CA THR A 108 -10.84 6.96 7.37
C THR A 108 -9.76 5.98 6.91
N ASN A 109 -8.52 6.42 6.78
CA ASN A 109 -7.40 5.57 6.40
C ASN A 109 -7.05 4.59 7.53
N GLY A 110 -6.70 3.37 7.16
CA GLY A 110 -6.30 2.33 8.10
C GLY A 110 -5.17 1.49 7.54
N SER A 111 -5.48 0.27 7.10
CA SER A 111 -4.48 -0.64 6.53
C SER A 111 -4.71 -0.97 5.05
N GLN A 112 -5.90 -0.76 4.53
CA GLN A 112 -6.21 -1.12 3.16
C GLN A 112 -5.59 -0.15 2.16
N PHE A 113 -5.08 -0.69 1.07
CA PHE A 113 -4.44 0.07 0.00
C PHE A 113 -4.87 -0.47 -1.36
N PHE A 114 -4.60 0.30 -2.42
CA PHE A 114 -4.78 -0.21 -3.78
C PHE A 114 -3.60 0.23 -4.66
N ILE A 115 -3.37 -0.53 -5.73
CA ILE A 115 -2.38 -0.22 -6.76
C ILE A 115 -3.12 -0.18 -8.09
N THR A 116 -2.93 0.89 -8.85
CA THR A 116 -3.71 1.13 -10.06
C THR A 116 -3.19 0.36 -11.27
N HIS A 117 -4.12 -0.01 -12.17
CA HIS A 117 -3.81 -0.54 -13.50
C HIS A 117 -3.65 0.58 -14.53
N ILE A 118 -4.34 1.69 -14.32
CA ILE A 118 -4.40 2.83 -15.24
C ILE A 118 -4.36 4.13 -14.41
N ALA A 119 -4.27 5.26 -15.10
CA ALA A 119 -4.48 6.55 -14.45
C ALA A 119 -5.94 6.66 -13.96
N THR A 120 -6.12 7.15 -12.72
CA THR A 120 -7.43 7.29 -12.09
C THR A 120 -7.59 8.70 -11.50
N PRO A 121 -7.57 9.75 -12.35
CA PRO A 121 -7.52 11.14 -11.84
C PRO A 121 -8.75 11.55 -11.03
N TRP A 122 -9.88 10.87 -11.17
CA TRP A 122 -11.05 11.14 -10.34
C TRP A 122 -10.87 10.79 -8.86
N LEU A 123 -9.77 10.08 -8.51
CA LEU A 123 -9.44 9.74 -7.13
C LEU A 123 -8.53 10.78 -6.45
N ASP A 124 -8.03 11.75 -7.22
CA ASP A 124 -7.16 12.79 -6.67
C ASP A 124 -7.90 13.60 -5.60
N ASN A 125 -7.20 13.90 -4.49
CA ASN A 125 -7.73 14.60 -3.32
C ASN A 125 -8.86 13.84 -2.59
N LYS A 126 -9.02 12.56 -2.86
CA LYS A 126 -9.95 11.66 -2.15
C LYS A 126 -9.22 10.50 -1.50
N HIS A 127 -8.11 10.09 -2.09
CA HIS A 127 -7.26 9.01 -1.59
C HIS A 127 -5.82 9.50 -1.52
N THR A 128 -5.10 9.08 -0.48
CA THR A 128 -3.71 9.51 -0.27
C THR A 128 -2.76 8.64 -1.09
N VAL A 129 -2.13 9.24 -2.10
CA VAL A 129 -1.05 8.59 -2.87
C VAL A 129 0.21 8.59 -2.03
N PHE A 130 0.85 7.43 -1.87
CA PHE A 130 2.07 7.32 -1.08
C PHE A 130 3.16 6.45 -1.70
N GLY A 131 2.98 5.98 -2.92
CA GLY A 131 4.00 5.20 -3.62
C GLY A 131 3.72 5.02 -5.09
N LYS A 132 4.73 4.49 -5.79
CA LYS A 132 4.64 4.19 -7.22
C LYS A 132 5.43 2.92 -7.55
N VAL A 133 4.85 2.04 -8.35
CA VAL A 133 5.51 0.82 -8.83
C VAL A 133 6.69 1.19 -9.71
N ILE A 134 7.87 0.65 -9.40
CA ILE A 134 9.09 0.80 -10.22
C ILE A 134 9.45 -0.49 -10.95
N GLU A 135 9.01 -1.65 -10.44
CA GLU A 135 9.17 -2.94 -11.10
C GLU A 135 7.95 -3.81 -10.81
N GLY A 136 7.51 -4.58 -11.79
CA GLY A 136 6.44 -5.55 -11.62
C GLY A 136 5.05 -5.06 -11.96
N GLN A 137 4.92 -4.03 -12.81
CA GLN A 137 3.59 -3.60 -13.27
C GLN A 137 2.84 -4.74 -13.97
N ASP A 138 3.55 -5.59 -14.71
CA ASP A 138 2.98 -6.78 -15.33
C ASP A 138 2.40 -7.75 -14.29
N ILE A 139 3.01 -7.83 -13.11
CA ILE A 139 2.51 -8.62 -11.99
C ILE A 139 1.25 -7.99 -11.40
N VAL A 140 1.23 -6.66 -11.23
CA VAL A 140 0.02 -5.93 -10.81
C VAL A 140 -1.14 -6.28 -11.73
N ASP A 141 -0.89 -6.24 -13.03
CA ASP A 141 -1.91 -6.51 -14.05
C ASP A 141 -2.35 -7.99 -14.08
N ALA A 142 -1.50 -8.89 -13.58
CA ALA A 142 -1.77 -10.34 -13.54
C ALA A 142 -2.51 -10.79 -12.27
N ILE A 143 -2.51 -9.99 -11.21
CA ILE A 143 -3.21 -10.30 -9.96
C ILE A 143 -4.71 -10.45 -10.23
N VAL A 144 -5.30 -11.53 -9.71
CA VAL A 144 -6.74 -11.74 -9.76
C VAL A 144 -7.30 -11.78 -8.34
N GLN A 145 -8.61 -11.64 -8.21
CA GLN A 145 -9.27 -11.61 -6.90
C GLN A 145 -8.91 -12.85 -6.08
N ASN A 146 -8.59 -12.60 -4.81
CA ASN A 146 -8.17 -13.59 -3.82
C ASN A 146 -6.75 -14.14 -4.00
N ASP A 147 -5.94 -13.60 -4.92
CA ASP A 147 -4.50 -13.84 -4.90
C ASP A 147 -3.93 -13.32 -3.58
N SER A 148 -2.89 -13.97 -3.09
CA SER A 148 -2.32 -13.65 -1.78
C SER A 148 -1.10 -12.74 -1.88
N LEU A 149 -0.99 -11.82 -0.93
CA LEU A 149 0.24 -11.15 -0.59
C LEU A 149 0.96 -12.05 0.41
N VAL A 150 1.91 -12.83 -0.09
CA VAL A 150 2.62 -13.82 0.73
C VAL A 150 3.45 -13.14 1.81
N SER A 151 4.19 -12.11 1.42
CA SER A 151 4.97 -11.28 2.35
C SER A 151 5.19 -9.89 1.79
N LEU A 152 5.45 -8.94 2.69
CA LEU A 152 5.76 -7.56 2.34
C LEU A 152 7.06 -7.20 3.05
N GLU A 153 8.09 -6.89 2.28
CA GLU A 153 9.40 -6.52 2.79
C GLU A 153 9.66 -5.04 2.56
N ILE A 154 10.21 -4.38 3.57
CA ILE A 154 10.63 -2.97 3.45
C ILE A 154 12.11 -2.94 3.17
N ILE A 155 12.51 -2.24 2.11
CA ILE A 155 13.89 -2.12 1.67
C ILE A 155 14.33 -0.67 1.82
N ARG A 156 15.39 -0.44 2.58
CA ARG A 156 15.96 0.87 2.82
C ARG A 156 17.30 1.00 2.08
N VAL A 157 17.41 2.01 1.22
CA VAL A 157 18.63 2.28 0.47
C VAL A 157 19.07 3.71 0.80
N GLY A 158 20.27 3.84 1.39
CA GLY A 158 20.80 5.13 1.82
C GLY A 158 20.40 5.52 3.24
N LYS A 159 21.08 6.54 3.79
CA LYS A 159 20.91 6.92 5.20
C LYS A 159 19.57 7.54 5.54
N GLU A 160 18.99 8.30 4.63
CA GLU A 160 17.70 8.98 4.88
C GLU A 160 16.55 7.97 5.07
N ALA A 161 16.62 6.85 4.38
CA ALA A 161 15.58 5.82 4.47
C ALA A 161 15.67 4.98 5.74
N GLU A 162 16.77 5.07 6.48
CA GLU A 162 16.96 4.36 7.74
C GLU A 162 16.24 5.05 8.92
N ALA A 163 15.90 6.30 8.76
CA ALA A 163 15.31 7.09 9.82
C ALA A 163 13.82 6.78 10.02
#